data_856931ffd0b2f86e7aa197f3ed72036a
#
_entry.id   856931ffd0b2f86e7aa197f3ed72036a
#
_cell.length_a   1.000
_cell.length_b   1.000
_cell.length_c   1.000
_cell.angle_alpha   90.00
_cell.angle_beta   90.00
_cell.angle_gamma   90.00
#
_symmetry.space_group_name_H-M   'P 1'
#
loop_
_entity.id
_entity.type
_entity.pdbx_description
1 polymer ?
#
loop_
_entity_poly.entity_id
_entity_poly.type
_entity_poly.pdbx_seq_one_letter_code
_entity_poly.pdbx_strand_id
1 'polypeptide(L)'
;EEVSEQTKEVIAVDLAGIIYPHYRELFQIAEEKKSLFHANNEIQEAMGRIAILADGAHAFGASREGKMAGEIADFTSFSFHAVKNLTTAEGGAAVWRTIPGIDNEDIYNQYMLYSLHGQNKDALAKTQLGNWEYDIAGPYYKCNMTDIMASIGLIQLKRYPDILKRRREIIRRYDYAFQDLNIEVLKHYSDKHTSSGHLYLTRLVGKSREVCNDVIVKMAEAEIATNVHYKPLPMMTAYKNLGFDIQDFPNAYHMFENEITLPLHTCLTDEQVDFIIETYRKIVKEL
;
A
#
# COMPACT_ATOMS: atom_id res chain seq x y z
N GLU A 1 -19.99 -8.73 10.43
CA GLU A 1 -21.37 -8.15 10.49
C GLU A 1 -21.67 -7.34 9.23
N GLU A 2 -20.67 -6.69 8.62
CA GLU A 2 -20.83 -5.82 7.44
C GLU A 2 -21.01 -6.56 6.09
N VAL A 3 -20.80 -7.88 6.07
CA VAL A 3 -20.91 -8.67 4.84
C VAL A 3 -22.38 -8.93 4.48
N SER A 4 -22.77 -8.55 3.25
CA SER A 4 -24.12 -8.75 2.70
C SER A 4 -24.06 -9.40 1.31
N GLU A 5 -25.22 -9.64 0.70
CA GLU A 5 -25.33 -10.16 -0.67
C GLU A 5 -24.70 -9.23 -1.73
N GLN A 6 -24.57 -7.94 -1.42
CA GLN A 6 -23.93 -6.95 -2.29
C GLN A 6 -22.40 -6.99 -2.21
N THR A 7 -21.83 -7.59 -1.15
CA THR A 7 -20.37 -7.63 -0.95
C THR A 7 -19.74 -8.58 -1.95
N LYS A 8 -18.86 -8.04 -2.83
CA LYS A 8 -18.14 -8.80 -3.86
C LYS A 8 -16.67 -8.96 -3.56
N GLU A 9 -16.10 -8.00 -2.82
CA GLU A 9 -14.70 -7.98 -2.48
C GLU A 9 -14.45 -7.33 -1.12
N VAL A 10 -13.31 -7.64 -0.52
CA VAL A 10 -12.75 -6.96 0.65
C VAL A 10 -11.34 -6.54 0.29
N ILE A 11 -11.04 -5.26 0.43
CA ILE A 11 -9.70 -4.69 0.17
C ILE A 11 -9.02 -4.42 1.50
N ALA A 12 -7.94 -5.15 1.77
CA ALA A 12 -7.07 -4.90 2.92
C ALA A 12 -5.85 -4.09 2.48
N VAL A 13 -5.42 -3.14 3.34
CA VAL A 13 -4.26 -2.29 3.06
C VAL A 13 -3.03 -2.80 3.82
N ASP A 14 -1.94 -3.06 3.10
CA ASP A 14 -0.63 -3.41 3.63
C ASP A 14 0.12 -2.13 4.05
N LEU A 15 -0.38 -1.45 5.08
CA LEU A 15 0.05 -0.12 5.49
C LEU A 15 1.52 -0.08 5.92
N ALA A 16 2.23 1.01 5.58
CA ALA A 16 3.62 1.28 5.95
C ALA A 16 4.62 0.21 5.48
N GLY A 17 4.18 -0.73 4.64
CA GLY A 17 4.97 -1.85 4.17
C GLY A 17 4.85 -3.11 5.03
N ILE A 18 3.88 -3.15 5.93
CA ILE A 18 3.58 -4.33 6.76
C ILE A 18 2.37 -5.04 6.15
N ILE A 19 2.54 -6.30 5.79
CA ILE A 19 1.43 -7.13 5.28
C ILE A 19 0.36 -7.23 6.37
N TYR A 20 -0.90 -6.95 6.00
CA TYR A 20 -2.04 -7.01 6.91
C TYR A 20 -2.07 -8.36 7.66
N PRO A 21 -2.16 -8.35 9.00
CA PRO A 21 -1.95 -9.58 9.77
C PRO A 21 -3.10 -10.59 9.72
N HIS A 22 -4.30 -10.16 9.32
CA HIS A 22 -5.53 -10.95 9.44
C HIS A 22 -6.09 -11.43 8.09
N TYR A 23 -5.22 -11.68 7.08
CA TYR A 23 -5.67 -12.26 5.81
C TYR A 23 -6.33 -13.63 5.99
N ARG A 24 -5.82 -14.46 6.93
CA ARG A 24 -6.40 -15.78 7.22
C ARG A 24 -7.85 -15.66 7.67
N GLU A 25 -8.11 -14.72 8.57
CA GLU A 25 -9.44 -14.44 9.09
C GLU A 25 -10.36 -13.89 8.00
N LEU A 26 -9.86 -13.03 7.10
CA LEU A 26 -10.63 -12.56 5.95
C LEU A 26 -11.04 -13.71 5.02
N PHE A 27 -10.13 -14.62 4.70
CA PHE A 27 -10.44 -15.82 3.91
C PHE A 27 -11.45 -16.72 4.62
N GLN A 28 -11.32 -16.90 5.93
CA GLN A 28 -12.28 -17.67 6.73
C GLN A 28 -13.68 -17.04 6.66
N ILE A 29 -13.80 -15.73 6.85
CA ILE A 29 -15.07 -14.99 6.74
C ILE A 29 -15.64 -15.14 5.32
N ALA A 30 -14.82 -15.02 4.28
CA ALA A 30 -15.27 -15.18 2.90
C ALA A 30 -15.86 -16.58 2.64
N GLU A 31 -15.28 -17.64 3.20
CA GLU A 31 -15.82 -19.00 3.11
C GLU A 31 -17.10 -19.18 3.95
N GLU A 32 -17.13 -18.68 5.19
CA GLU A 32 -18.33 -18.74 6.06
C GLU A 32 -19.53 -17.99 5.47
N LYS A 33 -19.30 -16.91 4.73
CA LYS A 33 -20.33 -16.08 4.10
C LYS A 33 -20.63 -16.43 2.63
N LYS A 34 -20.08 -17.53 2.15
CA LYS A 34 -20.21 -17.97 0.76
C LYS A 34 -21.68 -18.10 0.29
N SER A 35 -22.60 -18.45 1.18
CA SER A 35 -24.04 -18.55 0.86
C SER A 35 -24.70 -17.20 0.52
N LEU A 36 -24.07 -16.07 0.91
CA LEU A 36 -24.52 -14.72 0.56
C LEU A 36 -23.94 -14.23 -0.76
N PHE A 37 -22.93 -14.93 -1.30
CA PHE A 37 -22.22 -14.48 -2.48
C PHE A 37 -22.95 -14.87 -3.76
N HIS A 38 -23.18 -13.89 -4.63
CA HIS A 38 -23.73 -14.07 -5.98
C HIS A 38 -22.72 -13.55 -7.00
N ALA A 39 -22.25 -14.41 -7.89
CA ALA A 39 -21.30 -14.05 -8.94
C ALA A 39 -21.95 -13.16 -10.00
N ASN A 40 -21.19 -12.20 -10.53
CA ASN A 40 -21.60 -11.31 -11.61
C ASN A 40 -20.82 -11.56 -12.91
N ASN A 41 -19.78 -12.41 -12.87
CA ASN A 41 -18.93 -12.75 -14.00
C ASN A 41 -18.26 -14.12 -13.77
N GLU A 42 -17.61 -14.66 -14.80
CA GLU A 42 -16.98 -15.98 -14.79
C GLU A 42 -15.86 -16.12 -13.75
N ILE A 43 -15.07 -15.07 -13.51
CA ILE A 43 -14.01 -15.09 -12.49
C ILE A 43 -14.63 -15.21 -11.10
N GLN A 44 -15.67 -14.45 -10.82
CA GLN A 44 -16.39 -14.52 -9.54
C GLN A 44 -17.09 -15.87 -9.37
N GLU A 45 -17.62 -16.44 -10.44
CA GLU A 45 -18.22 -17.78 -10.42
C GLU A 45 -17.18 -18.86 -10.11
N ALA A 46 -16.02 -18.81 -10.76
CA ALA A 46 -14.90 -19.72 -10.50
C ALA A 46 -14.36 -19.60 -9.08
N MET A 47 -14.30 -18.41 -8.52
CA MET A 47 -13.89 -18.17 -7.12
C MET A 47 -14.96 -18.65 -6.14
N GLY A 48 -16.24 -18.49 -6.46
CA GLY A 48 -17.42 -18.91 -5.71
C GLY A 48 -17.53 -18.30 -4.30
N ARG A 49 -16.84 -17.19 -4.03
CA ARG A 49 -16.82 -16.45 -2.76
C ARG A 49 -16.39 -15.00 -2.97
N ILE A 50 -16.53 -14.19 -1.93
CA ILE A 50 -15.98 -12.84 -1.85
C ILE A 50 -14.48 -12.88 -2.12
N ALA A 51 -14.00 -12.01 -3.03
CA ALA A 51 -12.59 -11.87 -3.33
C ALA A 51 -11.86 -11.10 -2.23
N ILE A 52 -10.65 -11.52 -1.88
CA ILE A 52 -9.76 -10.81 -0.96
C ILE A 52 -8.68 -10.12 -1.76
N LEU A 53 -8.69 -8.80 -1.75
CA LEU A 53 -7.74 -7.96 -2.46
C LEU A 53 -6.76 -7.32 -1.48
N ALA A 54 -5.52 -7.14 -1.91
CA ALA A 54 -4.51 -6.38 -1.17
C ALA A 54 -4.20 -5.07 -1.89
N ASP A 55 -4.36 -3.96 -1.19
CA ASP A 55 -3.63 -2.74 -1.53
C ASP A 55 -2.20 -2.85 -1.00
N GLY A 56 -1.33 -3.38 -1.84
CA GLY A 56 0.09 -3.57 -1.57
C GLY A 56 0.96 -2.37 -1.95
N ALA A 57 0.38 -1.17 -2.14
CA ALA A 57 1.10 0.03 -2.59
C ALA A 57 2.35 0.36 -1.74
N HIS A 58 2.41 -0.10 -0.50
CA HIS A 58 3.55 0.05 0.41
C HIS A 58 4.36 -1.24 0.59
N ALA A 59 3.88 -2.38 0.14
CA ALA A 59 4.36 -3.69 0.61
C ALA A 59 5.27 -4.45 -0.37
N PHE A 60 5.66 -3.85 -1.50
CA PHE A 60 6.58 -4.53 -2.41
C PHE A 60 7.86 -4.95 -1.68
N GLY A 61 8.19 -6.25 -1.69
CA GLY A 61 9.32 -6.83 -0.96
C GLY A 61 9.07 -7.17 0.52
N ALA A 62 7.86 -6.94 1.04
CA ALA A 62 7.47 -7.41 2.36
C ALA A 62 7.14 -8.91 2.35
N SER A 63 7.26 -9.56 3.51
CA SER A 63 6.88 -10.97 3.67
C SER A 63 6.20 -11.23 5.01
N ARG A 64 5.33 -12.25 5.05
CA ARG A 64 4.68 -12.74 6.26
C ARG A 64 4.53 -14.26 6.19
N GLU A 65 4.96 -14.96 7.27
CA GLU A 65 4.86 -16.42 7.40
C GLU A 65 5.43 -17.17 6.18
N GLY A 66 6.56 -16.67 5.65
CA GLY A 66 7.29 -17.25 4.52
C GLY A 66 6.71 -16.92 3.14
N LYS A 67 5.63 -16.13 3.05
CA LYS A 67 5.03 -15.67 1.78
C LYS A 67 5.35 -14.21 1.54
N MET A 68 5.62 -13.86 0.29
CA MET A 68 5.81 -12.47 -0.13
C MET A 68 4.46 -11.75 -0.27
N ALA A 69 4.46 -10.43 -0.13
CA ALA A 69 3.34 -9.62 -0.61
C ALA A 69 3.07 -9.95 -2.08
N GLY A 70 1.79 -10.14 -2.43
CA GLY A 70 1.38 -10.65 -3.75
C GLY A 70 1.09 -12.15 -3.79
N GLU A 71 1.53 -12.94 -2.80
CA GLU A 71 1.26 -14.38 -2.72
C GLU A 71 0.10 -14.73 -1.77
N ILE A 72 -0.41 -13.77 -1.00
CA ILE A 72 -1.36 -14.03 0.10
C ILE A 72 -2.80 -13.77 -0.33
N ALA A 73 -3.12 -12.55 -0.78
CA ALA A 73 -4.45 -12.19 -1.27
C ALA A 73 -4.76 -12.80 -2.65
N ASP A 74 -6.01 -12.82 -3.06
CA ASP A 74 -6.41 -13.30 -4.39
C ASP A 74 -5.82 -12.42 -5.48
N PHE A 75 -5.90 -11.10 -5.29
CA PHE A 75 -5.28 -10.09 -6.15
C PHE A 75 -4.52 -9.08 -5.29
N THR A 76 -3.41 -8.58 -5.79
CA THR A 76 -2.62 -7.55 -5.11
C THR A 76 -2.20 -6.49 -6.12
N SER A 77 -2.39 -5.22 -5.76
CA SER A 77 -1.89 -4.08 -6.51
C SER A 77 -0.67 -3.47 -5.82
N PHE A 78 0.38 -3.19 -6.59
CA PHE A 78 1.58 -2.48 -6.14
C PHE A 78 1.67 -1.12 -6.83
N SER A 79 2.18 -0.13 -6.12
CA SER A 79 2.48 1.20 -6.66
C SER A 79 3.98 1.38 -6.84
N PHE A 80 4.36 1.93 -7.99
CA PHE A 80 5.72 2.38 -8.30
C PHE A 80 5.77 3.90 -8.54
N HIS A 81 4.82 4.64 -7.94
CA HIS A 81 4.83 6.09 -7.91
C HIS A 81 6.14 6.63 -7.31
N ALA A 82 6.48 7.89 -7.62
CA ALA A 82 7.74 8.54 -7.26
C ALA A 82 8.17 8.42 -5.80
N VAL A 83 7.22 8.41 -4.86
CA VAL A 83 7.50 8.33 -3.40
C VAL A 83 7.64 6.91 -2.86
N LYS A 84 7.43 5.87 -3.68
CA LYS A 84 7.50 4.47 -3.23
C LYS A 84 8.94 3.98 -3.11
N ASN A 85 9.13 2.87 -2.39
CA ASN A 85 10.45 2.27 -2.17
C ASN A 85 11.12 1.85 -3.48
N LEU A 86 10.36 1.23 -4.38
CA LEU A 86 10.71 1.02 -5.77
C LEU A 86 9.89 1.99 -6.61
N THR A 87 10.52 2.75 -7.47
CA THR A 87 9.82 3.74 -8.29
C THR A 87 10.15 3.64 -9.77
N THR A 88 9.15 3.92 -10.59
CA THR A 88 9.27 4.15 -12.04
C THR A 88 8.83 5.57 -12.42
N ALA A 89 8.87 6.51 -11.47
CA ALA A 89 8.21 7.82 -11.47
C ALA A 89 6.68 7.69 -11.36
N GLU A 90 6.05 7.11 -12.34
CA GLU A 90 4.67 6.63 -12.34
C GLU A 90 4.66 5.16 -12.78
N GLY A 91 3.81 4.34 -12.17
CA GLY A 91 3.67 2.94 -12.52
C GLY A 91 3.13 2.09 -11.38
N GLY A 92 3.00 0.81 -11.66
CA GLY A 92 2.52 -0.19 -10.72
C GLY A 92 2.55 -1.57 -11.33
N ALA A 93 2.18 -2.56 -10.54
CA ALA A 93 1.98 -3.92 -10.98
C ALA A 93 0.74 -4.50 -10.31
N ALA A 94 0.00 -5.32 -11.04
CA ALA A 94 -1.04 -6.17 -10.50
C ALA A 94 -0.57 -7.62 -10.56
N VAL A 95 -0.79 -8.37 -9.49
CA VAL A 95 -0.52 -9.80 -9.42
C VAL A 95 -1.73 -10.52 -8.85
N TRP A 96 -1.88 -11.79 -9.20
CA TRP A 96 -3.01 -12.61 -8.73
C TRP A 96 -2.57 -14.05 -8.47
N ARG A 97 -3.33 -14.71 -7.64
CA ARG A 97 -3.19 -16.16 -7.43
C ARG A 97 -3.95 -16.90 -8.51
N THR A 98 -3.49 -18.07 -8.88
CA THR A 98 -4.21 -18.96 -9.82
C THR A 98 -5.63 -19.21 -9.31
N ILE A 99 -6.62 -18.96 -10.17
CA ILE A 99 -8.04 -19.22 -9.92
C ILE A 99 -8.40 -20.51 -10.63
N PRO A 100 -8.86 -21.56 -9.93
CA PRO A 100 -9.22 -22.83 -10.55
C PRO A 100 -10.27 -22.62 -11.64
N GLY A 101 -10.02 -23.16 -12.84
CA GLY A 101 -10.93 -23.05 -13.98
C GLY A 101 -10.80 -21.78 -14.83
N ILE A 102 -9.92 -20.83 -14.43
CA ILE A 102 -9.64 -19.63 -15.22
C ILE A 102 -8.17 -19.69 -15.71
N ASP A 103 -7.96 -19.42 -17.00
CA ASP A 103 -6.61 -19.31 -17.54
C ASP A 103 -5.97 -17.98 -17.09
N ASN A 104 -4.73 -18.05 -16.62
CA ASN A 104 -3.97 -16.85 -16.24
C ASN A 104 -3.75 -15.90 -17.44
N GLU A 105 -3.68 -16.43 -18.65
CA GLU A 105 -3.58 -15.64 -19.87
C GLU A 105 -4.83 -14.80 -20.11
N ASP A 106 -6.01 -15.31 -19.80
CA ASP A 106 -7.26 -14.57 -19.92
C ASP A 106 -7.31 -13.38 -18.93
N ILE A 107 -6.86 -13.59 -17.69
CA ILE A 107 -6.74 -12.51 -16.70
C ILE A 107 -5.72 -11.48 -17.18
N TYR A 108 -4.55 -11.90 -17.67
CA TYR A 108 -3.53 -11.02 -18.22
C TYR A 108 -4.09 -10.16 -19.37
N ASN A 109 -4.76 -10.80 -20.32
CA ASN A 109 -5.36 -10.12 -21.47
C ASN A 109 -6.43 -9.10 -21.06
N GLN A 110 -7.21 -9.38 -20.02
CA GLN A 110 -8.15 -8.40 -19.46
C GLN A 110 -7.43 -7.19 -18.85
N TYR A 111 -6.35 -7.39 -18.08
CA TYR A 111 -5.54 -6.27 -17.56
C TYR A 111 -4.93 -5.44 -18.70
N MET A 112 -4.43 -6.09 -19.75
CA MET A 112 -3.90 -5.38 -20.93
C MET A 112 -4.99 -4.56 -21.61
N LEU A 113 -6.17 -5.14 -21.81
CA LEU A 113 -7.32 -4.47 -22.40
C LEU A 113 -7.75 -3.23 -21.59
N TYR A 114 -7.87 -3.39 -20.26
CA TYR A 114 -8.28 -2.29 -19.37
C TYR A 114 -7.23 -1.18 -19.27
N SER A 115 -5.94 -1.52 -19.34
CA SER A 115 -4.84 -0.55 -19.23
C SER A 115 -4.54 0.19 -20.54
N LEU A 116 -4.97 -0.35 -21.68
CA LEU A 116 -4.71 0.17 -23.03
C LEU A 116 -5.99 0.66 -23.72
N HIS A 117 -6.83 1.42 -23.05
CA HIS A 117 -8.08 2.03 -23.51
C HIS A 117 -9.03 1.09 -24.27
N GLY A 118 -9.05 -0.19 -23.92
CA GLY A 118 -9.91 -1.19 -24.56
C GLY A 118 -9.44 -1.68 -25.91
N GLN A 119 -8.21 -1.35 -26.32
CA GLN A 119 -7.66 -1.76 -27.59
C GLN A 119 -7.27 -3.25 -27.53
N ASN A 120 -7.79 -4.05 -28.49
CA ASN A 120 -7.57 -5.49 -28.54
C ASN A 120 -6.23 -5.91 -29.19
N LYS A 121 -5.43 -4.97 -29.69
CA LYS A 121 -4.08 -5.21 -30.24
C LYS A 121 -3.12 -4.17 -29.70
N ASP A 122 -1.97 -4.64 -29.22
CA ASP A 122 -0.87 -3.77 -28.84
C ASP A 122 -0.07 -3.24 -30.05
N ALA A 123 0.94 -2.41 -29.79
CA ALA A 123 1.76 -1.83 -30.85
C ALA A 123 2.55 -2.88 -31.61
N LEU A 124 3.01 -3.96 -30.94
CA LEU A 124 3.79 -5.02 -31.54
C LEU A 124 2.95 -5.87 -32.50
N ALA A 125 1.74 -6.21 -32.11
CA ALA A 125 0.80 -6.93 -32.96
C ALA A 125 0.44 -6.16 -34.24
N LYS A 126 0.48 -4.83 -34.23
CA LYS A 126 0.24 -3.96 -35.40
C LYS A 126 1.41 -3.87 -36.37
N THR A 127 2.61 -4.30 -36.00
CA THR A 127 3.80 -4.24 -36.87
C THR A 127 3.81 -5.31 -37.98
N GLN A 128 2.93 -6.31 -37.88
CA GLN A 128 2.79 -7.33 -38.93
C GLN A 128 2.18 -6.74 -40.21
N LEU A 129 2.71 -7.10 -41.35
CA LEU A 129 2.27 -6.61 -42.65
C LEU A 129 0.76 -6.83 -42.86
N GLY A 130 0.03 -5.73 -43.12
CA GLY A 130 -1.43 -5.73 -43.36
C GLY A 130 -2.29 -5.79 -42.07
N ASN A 131 -1.71 -5.80 -40.88
CA ASN A 131 -2.43 -5.96 -39.61
C ASN A 131 -2.73 -4.62 -38.90
N TRP A 132 -3.13 -3.59 -39.67
CA TRP A 132 -3.40 -2.25 -39.17
C TRP A 132 -4.72 -2.15 -38.38
N GLU A 133 -5.70 -3.00 -38.69
CA GLU A 133 -7.03 -2.97 -38.12
C GLU A 133 -7.03 -3.44 -36.66
N TYR A 134 -7.65 -2.69 -35.79
CA TYR A 134 -7.88 -3.01 -34.40
C TYR A 134 -9.27 -2.58 -33.98
N ASP A 135 -9.74 -3.08 -32.86
CA ASP A 135 -11.02 -2.72 -32.26
C ASP A 135 -10.84 -2.17 -30.86
N ILE A 136 -11.79 -1.36 -30.41
CA ILE A 136 -11.93 -0.86 -29.05
C ILE A 136 -13.10 -1.59 -28.38
N ALA A 137 -12.79 -2.58 -27.57
CA ALA A 137 -13.77 -3.43 -26.93
C ALA A 137 -14.59 -2.71 -25.83
N GLY A 138 -14.09 -1.56 -25.33
CA GLY A 138 -14.78 -0.77 -24.31
C GLY A 138 -14.03 0.50 -23.94
N PRO A 139 -14.70 1.48 -23.28
CA PRO A 139 -14.13 2.77 -22.89
C PRO A 139 -13.32 2.63 -21.61
N TYR A 140 -12.18 1.94 -21.67
CA TYR A 140 -11.32 1.67 -20.51
C TYR A 140 -10.19 2.69 -20.34
N TYR A 141 -9.31 2.47 -19.36
CA TYR A 141 -8.26 3.41 -18.98
C TYR A 141 -7.09 3.40 -19.97
N LYS A 142 -6.29 4.46 -19.95
CA LYS A 142 -4.99 4.53 -20.60
C LYS A 142 -3.94 4.70 -19.51
N CYS A 143 -3.43 3.58 -18.98
CA CYS A 143 -2.51 3.54 -17.86
C CYS A 143 -1.40 2.47 -18.00
N ASN A 144 -1.07 2.10 -19.24
CA ASN A 144 0.04 1.18 -19.52
C ASN A 144 1.39 1.82 -19.15
N MET A 145 2.30 1.01 -18.60
CA MET A 145 3.67 1.41 -18.35
C MET A 145 4.40 1.63 -19.70
N THR A 146 5.17 2.71 -19.80
CA THR A 146 6.04 2.94 -20.96
C THR A 146 7.39 2.25 -20.80
N ASP A 147 8.11 2.00 -21.91
CA ASP A 147 9.45 1.39 -21.90
C ASP A 147 10.46 2.24 -21.11
N ILE A 148 10.30 3.57 -21.12
CA ILE A 148 11.13 4.48 -20.31
C ILE A 148 10.92 4.21 -18.83
N MET A 149 9.69 4.11 -18.36
CA MET A 149 9.36 3.79 -16.97
C MET A 149 9.84 2.38 -16.61
N ALA A 150 9.62 1.40 -17.49
CA ALA A 150 10.08 0.03 -17.30
C ALA A 150 11.60 -0.06 -17.18
N SER A 151 12.36 0.70 -17.97
CA SER A 151 13.82 0.73 -17.89
C SER A 151 14.33 1.26 -16.55
N ILE A 152 13.67 2.30 -15.99
CA ILE A 152 13.93 2.79 -14.63
C ILE A 152 13.65 1.67 -13.61
N GLY A 153 12.50 1.00 -13.75
CA GLY A 153 12.09 -0.10 -12.88
C GLY A 153 13.09 -1.25 -12.84
N LEU A 154 13.64 -1.64 -13.97
CA LEU A 154 14.67 -2.70 -14.05
C LEU A 154 15.93 -2.35 -13.24
N ILE A 155 16.36 -1.08 -13.27
CA ILE A 155 17.51 -0.62 -12.48
C ILE A 155 17.15 -0.52 -10.99
N GLN A 156 15.97 -0.01 -10.67
CA GLN A 156 15.49 0.05 -9.30
C GLN A 156 15.38 -1.36 -8.69
N LEU A 157 14.88 -2.33 -9.44
CA LEU A 157 14.74 -3.72 -8.98
C LEU A 157 16.10 -4.34 -8.64
N LYS A 158 17.15 -4.08 -9.46
CA LYS A 158 18.52 -4.55 -9.17
C LYS A 158 19.06 -3.98 -7.86
N ARG A 159 18.71 -2.75 -7.50
CA ARG A 159 19.14 -2.06 -6.28
C ARG A 159 18.23 -2.32 -5.08
N TYR A 160 17.10 -2.97 -5.31
CA TYR A 160 16.03 -3.05 -4.31
C TYR A 160 16.44 -3.77 -3.02
N PRO A 161 17.24 -4.84 -3.02
CA PRO A 161 17.75 -5.46 -1.79
C PRO A 161 18.53 -4.47 -0.89
N ASP A 162 19.36 -3.61 -1.47
CA ASP A 162 20.13 -2.60 -0.73
C ASP A 162 19.20 -1.49 -0.20
N ILE A 163 18.19 -1.09 -0.97
CA ILE A 163 17.15 -0.14 -0.54
C ILE A 163 16.43 -0.67 0.70
N LEU A 164 15.97 -1.93 0.66
CA LEU A 164 15.30 -2.56 1.81
C LEU A 164 16.22 -2.69 3.01
N LYS A 165 17.49 -3.04 2.78
CA LYS A 165 18.51 -3.14 3.84
C LYS A 165 18.69 -1.78 4.54
N ARG A 166 18.90 -0.69 3.79
CA ARG A 166 19.10 0.65 4.36
C ARG A 166 17.88 1.12 5.15
N ARG A 167 16.67 0.92 4.63
CA ARG A 167 15.43 1.26 5.35
C ARG A 167 15.31 0.51 6.67
N ARG A 168 15.65 -0.78 6.67
CA ARG A 168 15.68 -1.61 7.90
C ARG A 168 16.68 -1.10 8.92
N GLU A 169 17.85 -0.65 8.50
CA GLU A 169 18.86 -0.09 9.39
C GLU A 169 18.34 1.18 10.08
N ILE A 170 17.72 2.10 9.33
CA ILE A 170 17.14 3.32 9.88
C ILE A 170 16.01 2.99 10.87
N ILE A 171 15.09 2.10 10.50
CA ILE A 171 13.97 1.68 11.36
C ILE A 171 14.50 1.12 12.69
N ARG A 172 15.51 0.24 12.66
CA ARG A 172 16.09 -0.32 13.87
C ARG A 172 16.73 0.75 14.77
N ARG A 173 17.34 1.80 14.18
CA ARG A 173 17.87 2.92 14.95
C ARG A 173 16.76 3.72 15.62
N TYR A 174 15.66 3.99 14.91
CA TYR A 174 14.48 4.63 15.47
C TYR A 174 13.85 3.78 16.58
N ASP A 175 13.61 2.49 16.34
CA ASP A 175 13.05 1.58 17.35
C ASP A 175 13.89 1.55 18.63
N TYR A 176 15.22 1.45 18.50
CA TYR A 176 16.14 1.48 19.62
C TYR A 176 16.11 2.82 20.37
N ALA A 177 16.11 3.92 19.61
CA ALA A 177 16.19 5.24 20.19
C ALA A 177 14.90 5.68 20.91
N PHE A 178 13.74 5.14 20.53
CA PHE A 178 12.44 5.60 21.02
C PHE A 178 11.79 4.66 22.04
N GLN A 179 12.45 3.57 22.43
CA GLN A 179 11.88 2.56 23.33
C GLN A 179 11.54 3.08 24.74
N ASP A 180 12.12 4.20 25.18
CA ASP A 180 11.88 4.85 26.47
C ASP A 180 10.89 6.03 26.39
N LEU A 181 10.36 6.32 25.21
CA LEU A 181 9.34 7.36 25.02
C LEU A 181 7.92 6.80 25.16
N ASN A 182 7.00 7.62 25.62
CA ASN A 182 5.57 7.25 25.66
C ASN A 182 4.92 7.40 24.27
N ILE A 183 5.38 6.61 23.33
CA ILE A 183 4.86 6.54 21.96
C ILE A 183 4.57 5.11 21.55
N GLU A 184 3.65 4.96 20.61
CA GLU A 184 3.44 3.70 19.91
C GLU A 184 4.09 3.76 18.53
N VAL A 185 4.68 2.66 18.09
CA VAL A 185 5.25 2.49 16.74
C VAL A 185 4.75 1.20 16.11
N LEU A 186 4.69 1.16 14.78
CA LEU A 186 4.37 -0.08 14.10
C LEU A 186 5.55 -1.05 14.19
N LYS A 187 5.27 -2.31 14.52
CA LYS A 187 6.29 -3.36 14.57
C LYS A 187 6.63 -3.84 13.17
N HIS A 188 7.71 -3.32 12.60
CA HIS A 188 8.13 -3.62 11.23
C HIS A 188 8.72 -5.02 11.04
N TYR A 189 9.31 -5.60 12.08
CA TYR A 189 10.02 -6.88 11.99
C TYR A 189 9.70 -7.77 13.17
N SER A 190 9.50 -9.07 12.89
CA SER A 190 9.34 -10.13 13.89
C SER A 190 9.83 -11.46 13.30
N ASP A 191 9.69 -12.55 14.05
CA ASP A 191 9.89 -13.93 13.57
C ASP A 191 8.88 -14.33 12.47
N LYS A 192 7.72 -13.67 12.41
CA LYS A 192 6.64 -13.99 11.46
C LYS A 192 6.56 -13.07 10.25
N HIS A 193 7.10 -11.86 10.31
CA HIS A 193 6.99 -10.91 9.20
C HIS A 193 8.20 -10.00 9.06
N THR A 194 8.42 -9.57 7.84
CA THR A 194 9.41 -8.56 7.44
C THR A 194 8.70 -7.49 6.61
N SER A 195 8.74 -6.26 7.08
CA SER A 195 8.21 -5.10 6.37
C SER A 195 9.11 -4.66 5.23
N SER A 196 8.54 -4.03 4.20
CA SER A 196 9.29 -3.27 3.20
C SER A 196 9.89 -1.96 3.78
N GLY A 197 9.43 -1.54 4.97
CA GLY A 197 9.91 -0.32 5.63
C GLY A 197 9.54 0.94 4.86
N HIS A 198 8.29 1.07 4.39
CA HIS A 198 7.88 2.21 3.57
C HIS A 198 7.73 3.50 4.38
N LEU A 199 7.02 3.46 5.51
CA LEU A 199 6.80 4.60 6.41
C LEU A 199 7.22 4.22 7.83
N TYR A 200 7.63 5.20 8.62
CA TYR A 200 7.83 5.06 10.06
C TYR A 200 6.86 5.96 10.81
N LEU A 201 5.76 5.36 11.26
CA LEU A 201 4.68 6.04 11.96
C LEU A 201 4.92 5.97 13.46
N THR A 202 4.79 7.11 14.13
CA THR A 202 4.79 7.21 15.59
C THR A 202 3.45 7.76 16.05
N ARG A 203 2.94 7.29 17.20
CA ARG A 203 1.73 7.82 17.82
C ARG A 203 2.06 8.31 19.22
N LEU A 204 1.79 9.58 19.49
CA LEU A 204 2.00 10.19 20.81
C LEU A 204 0.86 9.80 21.75
N VAL A 205 1.06 8.80 22.61
CA VAL A 205 0.01 8.21 23.43
C VAL A 205 -0.68 9.28 24.30
N GLY A 206 -2.01 9.37 24.18
CA GLY A 206 -2.85 10.29 24.94
C GLY A 206 -2.74 11.76 24.56
N LYS A 207 -2.06 12.10 23.45
CA LYS A 207 -1.97 13.47 22.95
C LYS A 207 -3.01 13.74 21.87
N SER A 208 -3.46 14.98 21.77
CA SER A 208 -4.42 15.43 20.77
C SER A 208 -3.74 15.75 19.43
N ARG A 209 -4.56 15.96 18.38
CA ARG A 209 -4.06 16.39 17.06
C ARG A 209 -3.34 17.74 17.12
N GLU A 210 -3.82 18.68 17.97
CA GLU A 210 -3.21 19.98 18.14
C GLU A 210 -1.78 19.86 18.68
N VAL A 211 -1.58 19.05 19.74
CA VAL A 211 -0.25 18.79 20.28
C VAL A 211 0.68 18.18 19.23
N CYS A 212 0.18 17.24 18.44
CA CYS A 212 0.97 16.64 17.36
C CYS A 212 1.29 17.65 16.24
N ASN A 213 0.38 18.56 15.94
CA ASN A 213 0.66 19.63 14.98
C ASN A 213 1.76 20.57 15.50
N ASP A 214 1.78 20.88 16.80
CA ASP A 214 2.86 21.67 17.42
C ASP A 214 4.22 20.93 17.32
N VAL A 215 4.23 19.62 17.52
CA VAL A 215 5.44 18.81 17.31
C VAL A 215 5.90 18.88 15.86
N ILE A 216 4.98 18.75 14.88
CA ILE A 216 5.28 18.88 13.46
C ILE A 216 5.90 20.25 13.14
N VAL A 217 5.36 21.33 13.72
CA VAL A 217 5.92 22.70 13.55
C VAL A 217 7.33 22.78 14.14
N LYS A 218 7.55 22.30 15.37
CA LYS A 218 8.89 22.30 16.00
C LYS A 218 9.91 21.45 15.20
N MET A 219 9.49 20.33 14.63
CA MET A 219 10.35 19.53 13.75
C MET A 219 10.68 20.31 12.46
N ALA A 220 9.72 21.00 11.86
CA ALA A 220 9.93 21.83 10.68
C ALA A 220 10.85 23.04 10.96
N GLU A 221 10.76 23.67 12.13
CA GLU A 221 11.69 24.73 12.59
C GLU A 221 13.13 24.21 12.71
N ALA A 222 13.29 22.92 12.99
CA ALA A 222 14.59 22.23 12.97
C ALA A 222 14.97 21.67 11.59
N GLU A 223 14.29 22.10 10.51
CA GLU A 223 14.51 21.64 9.12
C GLU A 223 14.28 20.14 8.90
N ILE A 224 13.44 19.50 9.75
CA ILE A 224 13.05 18.11 9.64
C ILE A 224 11.60 18.01 9.14
N ALA A 225 11.41 17.55 7.90
CA ALA A 225 10.10 17.36 7.32
C ALA A 225 9.42 16.09 7.89
N THR A 226 8.33 16.26 8.63
CA THR A 226 7.44 15.19 9.08
C THR A 226 6.13 15.22 8.31
N ASN A 227 5.32 14.17 8.41
CA ASN A 227 4.06 14.05 7.71
C ASN A 227 3.01 13.34 8.58
N VAL A 228 1.82 13.14 8.04
CA VAL A 228 0.73 12.35 8.65
C VAL A 228 0.17 11.37 7.64
N HIS A 229 0.17 10.08 7.95
CA HIS A 229 -0.32 9.00 7.09
C HIS A 229 -1.35 8.12 7.82
N TYR A 230 -2.70 8.40 7.66
CA TYR A 230 -3.27 9.46 6.82
C TYR A 230 -4.43 10.15 7.54
N LYS A 231 -4.78 11.36 7.10
CA LYS A 231 -6.05 11.95 7.46
C LYS A 231 -7.18 11.07 6.92
N PRO A 232 -8.13 10.59 7.76
CA PRO A 232 -9.20 9.70 7.33
C PRO A 232 -10.05 10.26 6.19
N LEU A 233 -10.43 9.42 5.24
CA LEU A 233 -11.24 9.81 4.09
C LEU A 233 -12.55 10.52 4.47
N PRO A 234 -13.32 10.10 5.51
CA PRO A 234 -14.51 10.82 5.95
C PRO A 234 -14.26 12.29 6.34
N MET A 235 -13.01 12.66 6.66
CA MET A 235 -12.63 14.04 6.95
C MET A 235 -12.30 14.88 5.72
N MET A 236 -12.20 14.27 4.54
CA MET A 236 -11.92 14.95 3.27
C MET A 236 -13.21 15.49 2.66
N THR A 237 -13.13 16.67 2.00
CA THR A 237 -14.30 17.36 1.43
C THR A 237 -15.12 16.48 0.51
N ALA A 238 -14.47 15.73 -0.38
CA ALA A 238 -15.17 14.86 -1.34
C ALA A 238 -16.05 13.82 -0.64
N TYR A 239 -15.54 13.20 0.42
CA TYR A 239 -16.27 12.16 1.17
C TYR A 239 -17.34 12.75 2.08
N LYS A 240 -17.11 13.92 2.68
CA LYS A 240 -18.16 14.66 3.41
C LYS A 240 -19.33 14.99 2.49
N ASN A 241 -19.06 15.40 1.26
CA ASN A 241 -20.10 15.71 0.27
C ASN A 241 -20.91 14.45 -0.15
N LEU A 242 -20.36 13.25 0.06
CA LEU A 242 -21.06 11.97 -0.12
C LEU A 242 -21.82 11.52 1.13
N GLY A 243 -21.80 12.31 2.21
CA GLY A 243 -22.54 12.02 3.44
C GLY A 243 -21.76 11.24 4.50
N PHE A 244 -20.45 11.00 4.32
CA PHE A 244 -19.65 10.36 5.35
C PHE A 244 -19.30 11.31 6.50
N ASP A 245 -19.44 10.83 7.74
CA ASP A 245 -19.01 11.52 8.95
C ASP A 245 -17.91 10.72 9.66
N ILE A 246 -16.87 11.40 10.14
CA ILE A 246 -15.79 10.76 10.89
C ILE A 246 -16.26 10.12 12.21
N GLN A 247 -17.35 10.59 12.77
CA GLN A 247 -17.94 10.03 14.01
C GLN A 247 -18.39 8.58 13.83
N ASP A 248 -18.72 8.17 12.61
CA ASP A 248 -19.06 6.79 12.26
C ASP A 248 -17.82 5.88 12.17
N PHE A 249 -16.61 6.47 12.19
CA PHE A 249 -15.33 5.78 12.04
C PHE A 249 -14.37 6.08 13.20
N PRO A 250 -14.74 5.78 14.46
CA PRO A 250 -13.96 6.16 15.63
C PRO A 250 -12.55 5.54 15.64
N ASN A 251 -12.39 4.32 15.14
CA ASN A 251 -11.08 3.66 15.05
C ASN A 251 -10.15 4.38 14.06
N ALA A 252 -10.67 4.81 12.91
CA ALA A 252 -9.88 5.56 11.93
C ALA A 252 -9.43 6.91 12.50
N TYR A 253 -10.32 7.61 13.21
CA TYR A 253 -9.96 8.85 13.89
C TYR A 253 -8.91 8.63 14.97
N HIS A 254 -9.08 7.60 15.82
CA HIS A 254 -8.13 7.27 16.87
C HIS A 254 -6.73 6.95 16.34
N MET A 255 -6.62 6.30 15.17
CA MET A 255 -5.32 6.04 14.53
C MET A 255 -4.66 7.30 13.96
N PHE A 256 -5.44 8.31 13.61
CA PHE A 256 -4.98 9.57 13.02
C PHE A 256 -4.64 10.64 14.06
N GLU A 257 -5.46 10.77 15.13
CA GLU A 257 -5.48 11.95 16.00
C GLU A 257 -4.12 12.30 16.62
N ASN A 258 -3.25 11.31 16.82
CA ASN A 258 -1.96 11.49 17.47
C ASN A 258 -0.77 10.91 16.66
N GLU A 259 -0.98 10.70 15.36
CA GLU A 259 0.03 10.15 14.47
C GLU A 259 0.97 11.24 13.91
N ILE A 260 2.26 10.92 13.86
CA ILE A 260 3.32 11.68 13.17
C ILE A 260 4.22 10.67 12.46
N THR A 261 4.42 10.86 11.16
CA THR A 261 5.36 10.06 10.36
C THR A 261 6.72 10.75 10.29
N LEU A 262 7.75 10.05 10.70
CA LEU A 262 9.15 10.51 10.63
C LEU A 262 9.78 10.24 9.26
N PRO A 263 10.80 11.03 8.85
CA PRO A 263 11.53 10.81 7.60
C PRO A 263 12.12 9.41 7.52
N LEU A 264 11.89 8.72 6.41
CA LEU A 264 12.44 7.40 6.14
C LEU A 264 12.71 7.24 4.64
N HIS A 265 13.96 7.43 4.22
CA HIS A 265 14.41 7.20 2.84
C HIS A 265 15.90 6.87 2.79
N THR A 266 16.33 6.25 1.72
CA THR A 266 17.72 5.72 1.60
C THR A 266 18.81 6.78 1.42
N CYS A 267 18.43 8.03 1.13
CA CYS A 267 19.39 9.15 1.03
C CYS A 267 19.73 9.79 2.38
N LEU A 268 19.07 9.39 3.48
CA LEU A 268 19.46 9.87 4.82
C LEU A 268 20.83 9.32 5.19
N THR A 269 21.76 10.24 5.56
CA THR A 269 23.03 9.83 6.17
C THR A 269 22.82 9.39 7.61
N ASP A 270 23.82 8.78 8.22
CA ASP A 270 23.72 8.35 9.62
C ASP A 270 23.63 9.55 10.57
N GLU A 271 24.36 10.63 10.27
CA GLU A 271 24.30 11.88 11.02
C GLU A 271 22.93 12.54 10.95
N GLN A 272 22.28 12.50 9.77
CA GLN A 272 20.91 13.00 9.61
C GLN A 272 19.90 12.15 10.40
N VAL A 273 20.07 10.82 10.43
CA VAL A 273 19.23 9.94 11.23
C VAL A 273 19.41 10.23 12.73
N ASP A 274 20.63 10.44 13.20
CA ASP A 274 20.91 10.81 14.59
C ASP A 274 20.30 12.17 14.94
N PHE A 275 20.43 13.15 14.07
CA PHE A 275 19.83 14.47 14.25
C PHE A 275 18.31 14.42 14.36
N ILE A 276 17.64 13.61 13.50
CA ILE A 276 16.18 13.38 13.59
C ILE A 276 15.83 12.74 14.94
N ILE A 277 16.58 11.73 15.37
CA ILE A 277 16.37 11.03 16.64
C ILE A 277 16.50 12.01 17.82
N GLU A 278 17.58 12.74 17.91
CA GLU A 278 17.86 13.67 19.01
C GLU A 278 16.81 14.77 19.10
N THR A 279 16.46 15.36 17.96
CA THR A 279 15.45 16.42 17.88
C THR A 279 14.06 15.92 18.28
N TYR A 280 13.63 14.80 17.72
CA TYR A 280 12.31 14.24 18.04
C TYR A 280 12.22 13.82 19.51
N ARG A 281 13.25 13.17 20.05
CA ARG A 281 13.31 12.81 21.48
C ARG A 281 13.23 14.02 22.39
N LYS A 282 13.98 15.09 22.07
CA LYS A 282 13.95 16.33 22.85
C LYS A 282 12.54 16.91 22.90
N ILE A 283 11.89 17.06 21.74
CA ILE A 283 10.55 17.65 21.62
C ILE A 283 9.51 16.78 22.38
N VAL A 284 9.55 15.46 22.18
CA VAL A 284 8.57 14.55 22.82
C VAL A 284 8.73 14.48 24.33
N LYS A 285 9.95 14.61 24.87
CA LYS A 285 10.20 14.62 26.32
C LYS A 285 9.73 15.92 27.02
N GLU A 286 9.51 16.97 26.25
CA GLU A 286 8.99 18.25 26.76
C GLU A 286 7.45 18.30 26.81
N LEU A 287 6.73 17.26 26.32
CA LEU A 287 5.26 17.15 26.32
C LEU A 287 4.70 16.59 27.63
#